data_7b2374df753997ee884a42dfd924a248
#
_entry.id   7b2374df753997ee884a42dfd924a248
#
_cell.length_a   1.000
_cell.length_b   1.000
_cell.length_c   1.000
_cell.angle_alpha   90.00
_cell.angle_beta   90.00
_cell.angle_gamma   90.00
#
_symmetry.space_group_name_H-M   'P 1'
#
loop_
_entity.id
_entity.type
_entity.pdbx_description
1 polymer ?
#
loop_
_entity_poly.entity_id
_entity_poly.type
_entity_poly.pdbx_seq_one_letter_code
_entity_poly.pdbx_strand_id
1 'polypeptide(L)'
;MKRASFIDIGTNTALLLIADLDPVNNSIIPVLHRQTIVRLGKNVDEQKIIDHVAMQRLIQCLLDFKELSKEHKAERIVAAGTSALRDAKNRMEIIDEVVMASGIVIKTLSGEEEAALTFTGAIAGMENAPERFTVIDIGGGSTEISMGDMACLDQSVSLDIGSVRLTERLFSDQPPSETEFYAAKEEIDRMFTGNLEPFFAGREHVFGVAGTLTTIAKLVSGQKEFDPAKIHNYPLHYNQVRQLLEELKSLTIEQIIGRGVPEGRADVITMGTLILHQFMRLLGVQEITVSIQGLRYGMALKELQQLQGENSNIL
;
A
#
# COMPACT_ATOMS: atom_id res chain seq x y z
N MET A 1 15.83 -14.51 -18.39
CA MET A 1 15.30 -13.86 -17.17
C MET A 1 16.21 -12.72 -16.79
N LYS A 2 15.66 -11.57 -16.37
CA LYS A 2 16.42 -10.44 -15.80
C LYS A 2 15.96 -10.22 -14.37
N ARG A 3 16.88 -10.04 -13.43
CA ARG A 3 16.55 -9.77 -12.03
C ARG A 3 16.54 -8.28 -11.76
N ALA A 4 15.47 -7.78 -11.14
CA ALA A 4 15.32 -6.38 -10.79
C ALA A 4 14.75 -6.21 -9.39
N SER A 5 15.01 -5.05 -8.81
CA SER A 5 14.49 -4.61 -7.51
C SER A 5 13.46 -3.50 -7.70
N PHE A 6 12.35 -3.60 -7.01
CA PHE A 6 11.23 -2.64 -7.04
C PHE A 6 10.99 -2.12 -5.64
N ILE A 7 11.13 -0.80 -5.47
CA ILE A 7 11.00 -0.13 -4.18
C ILE A 7 9.79 0.78 -4.21
N ASP A 8 8.88 0.56 -3.28
CA ASP A 8 7.72 1.41 -3.01
C ASP A 8 7.96 2.19 -1.71
N ILE A 9 7.99 3.52 -1.79
CA ILE A 9 8.23 4.42 -0.67
C ILE A 9 6.92 5.09 -0.30
N GLY A 10 6.21 4.47 0.65
CA GLY A 10 4.94 4.95 1.18
C GLY A 10 5.09 5.93 2.34
N THR A 11 3.98 6.42 2.83
CA THR A 11 3.88 7.34 3.96
C THR A 11 4.41 6.74 5.26
N ASN A 12 4.08 5.48 5.54
CA ASN A 12 4.52 4.78 6.76
C ASN A 12 5.69 3.82 6.51
N THR A 13 5.75 3.19 5.36
CA THR A 13 6.53 1.99 5.12
C THR A 13 7.23 2.06 3.76
N ALA A 14 8.51 1.68 3.69
CA ALA A 14 9.20 1.37 2.46
C ALA A 14 9.21 -0.16 2.23
N LEU A 15 8.90 -0.57 1.02
CA LEU A 15 8.76 -1.97 0.63
C LEU A 15 9.74 -2.29 -0.51
N LEU A 16 10.44 -3.41 -0.43
CA LEU A 16 11.30 -3.94 -1.49
C LEU A 16 10.74 -5.27 -2.00
N LEU A 17 10.66 -5.40 -3.31
CA LEU A 17 10.51 -6.67 -4.03
C LEU A 17 11.76 -6.86 -4.90
N ILE A 18 12.45 -7.99 -4.76
CA ILE A 18 13.43 -8.45 -5.74
C ILE A 18 12.79 -9.61 -6.48
N ALA A 19 12.76 -9.54 -7.82
CA ALA A 19 12.11 -10.56 -8.63
C ALA A 19 12.89 -10.84 -9.92
N ASP A 20 12.77 -12.08 -10.38
CA ASP A 20 13.15 -12.49 -11.72
C ASP A 20 12.00 -12.21 -12.69
N LEU A 21 12.28 -11.48 -13.75
CA LEU A 21 11.37 -11.18 -14.83
C LEU A 21 11.61 -12.14 -15.99
N ASP A 22 10.60 -12.92 -16.34
CA ASP A 22 10.66 -13.85 -17.46
C ASP A 22 9.78 -13.35 -18.63
N PRO A 23 10.37 -12.66 -19.62
CA PRO A 23 9.59 -12.12 -20.75
C PRO A 23 9.07 -13.21 -21.70
N VAL A 24 9.61 -14.43 -21.64
CA VAL A 24 9.16 -15.56 -22.48
C VAL A 24 7.88 -16.16 -21.92
N ASN A 25 7.85 -16.40 -20.60
CA ASN A 25 6.68 -17.00 -19.94
C ASN A 25 5.73 -15.93 -19.34
N ASN A 26 5.99 -14.65 -19.58
CA ASN A 26 5.21 -13.52 -19.05
C ASN A 26 5.00 -13.63 -17.53
N SER A 27 6.06 -13.93 -16.77
CA SER A 27 5.95 -14.19 -15.35
C SER A 27 6.93 -13.40 -14.50
N ILE A 28 6.49 -13.08 -13.27
CA ILE A 28 7.28 -12.45 -12.22
C ILE A 28 7.49 -13.50 -11.13
N ILE A 29 8.75 -13.84 -10.87
CA ILE A 29 9.11 -14.83 -9.86
C ILE A 29 9.75 -14.08 -8.68
N PRO A 30 9.05 -13.93 -7.54
CA PRO A 30 9.59 -13.21 -6.38
C PRO A 30 10.78 -13.97 -5.78
N VAL A 31 11.86 -13.25 -5.50
CA VAL A 31 13.08 -13.75 -4.86
C VAL A 31 13.17 -13.30 -3.41
N LEU A 32 12.83 -12.02 -3.15
CA LEU A 32 12.86 -11.44 -1.80
C LEU A 32 11.76 -10.40 -1.64
N HIS A 33 11.10 -10.44 -0.49
CA HIS A 33 10.29 -9.36 0.03
C HIS A 33 10.93 -8.79 1.29
N ARG A 34 11.04 -7.45 1.38
CA ARG A 34 11.47 -6.76 2.59
C ARG A 34 10.55 -5.59 2.87
N GLN A 35 10.29 -5.35 4.14
CA GLN A 35 9.53 -4.21 4.62
C GLN A 35 10.33 -3.49 5.70
N THR A 36 10.33 -2.15 5.66
CA THR A 36 10.93 -1.29 6.68
C THR A 36 9.96 -0.15 7.00
N ILE A 37 9.66 0.05 8.28
CA ILE A 37 8.82 1.17 8.72
C ILE A 37 9.70 2.40 8.83
N VAL A 38 9.52 3.35 7.92
CA VAL A 38 10.30 4.60 7.81
C VAL A 38 9.56 5.81 8.38
N ARG A 39 8.21 5.75 8.46
CA ARG A 39 7.35 6.85 8.94
C ARG A 39 7.70 8.17 8.26
N LEU A 40 7.85 8.12 6.93
CA LEU A 40 8.26 9.27 6.13
C LEU A 40 7.23 10.40 6.19
N GLY A 41 5.94 10.04 6.24
CA GLY A 41 4.84 10.99 6.23
C GLY A 41 4.42 11.52 7.59
N LYS A 42 5.17 11.25 8.66
CA LYS A 42 4.85 11.78 9.99
C LYS A 42 4.77 13.30 9.95
N ASN A 43 3.63 13.87 10.39
CA ASN A 43 3.33 15.32 10.39
C ASN A 43 3.33 15.99 8.99
N VAL A 44 3.47 15.24 7.90
CA VAL A 44 3.49 15.83 6.54
C VAL A 44 2.12 16.40 6.17
N ASP A 45 1.04 15.86 6.69
CA ASP A 45 -0.30 16.39 6.40
C ASP A 45 -0.47 17.85 6.86
N GLU A 46 0.04 18.19 8.03
CA GLU A 46 -0.04 19.53 8.61
C GLU A 46 1.09 20.44 8.09
N GLN A 47 2.33 19.99 8.23
CA GLN A 47 3.51 20.82 7.97
C GLN A 47 3.87 20.94 6.49
N LYS A 48 3.43 19.98 5.66
CA LYS A 48 3.80 19.84 4.24
C LYS A 48 5.32 19.73 4.03
N ILE A 49 6.04 19.22 5.04
CA ILE A 49 7.50 19.07 5.04
C ILE A 49 7.84 17.69 5.64
N ILE A 50 8.72 16.96 4.96
CA ILE A 50 9.37 15.76 5.53
C ILE A 50 10.51 16.24 6.42
N ASP A 51 10.51 15.82 7.69
CA ASP A 51 11.56 16.21 8.64
C ASP A 51 12.88 15.47 8.36
N HIS A 52 13.98 16.06 8.86
CA HIS A 52 15.32 15.52 8.65
C HIS A 52 15.50 14.10 9.24
N VAL A 53 14.84 13.78 10.36
CA VAL A 53 14.95 12.47 10.99
C VAL A 53 14.25 11.41 10.14
N ALA A 54 13.08 11.74 9.57
CA ALA A 54 12.37 10.85 8.64
C ALA A 54 13.18 10.65 7.35
N MET A 55 13.81 11.71 6.82
CA MET A 55 14.72 11.62 5.68
C MET A 55 15.90 10.68 5.95
N GLN A 56 16.56 10.80 7.12
CA GLN A 56 17.69 9.93 7.47
C GLN A 56 17.27 8.46 7.60
N ARG A 57 16.07 8.18 8.16
CA ARG A 57 15.52 6.82 8.19
C ARG A 57 15.29 6.27 6.80
N LEU A 58 14.77 7.10 5.87
CA LEU A 58 14.59 6.71 4.47
C LEU A 58 15.93 6.41 3.80
N ILE A 59 16.94 7.28 3.94
CA ILE A 59 18.28 7.08 3.37
C ILE A 59 18.87 5.77 3.86
N GLN A 60 18.86 5.51 5.18
CA GLN A 60 19.38 4.26 5.74
C GLN A 60 18.63 3.04 5.17
N CYS A 61 17.31 3.08 5.12
CA CYS A 61 16.50 2.02 4.52
C CYS A 61 16.87 1.74 3.05
N LEU A 62 17.08 2.79 2.27
CA LEU A 62 17.43 2.65 0.85
C LEU A 62 18.87 2.13 0.65
N LEU A 63 19.80 2.47 1.54
CA LEU A 63 21.14 1.88 1.56
C LEU A 63 21.06 0.37 1.85
N ASP A 64 20.28 -0.03 2.85
CA ASP A 64 20.06 -1.45 3.17
C ASP A 64 19.41 -2.19 1.99
N PHE A 65 18.41 -1.58 1.34
CA PHE A 65 17.75 -2.15 0.16
C PHE A 65 18.69 -2.25 -1.04
N LYS A 66 19.59 -1.29 -1.22
CA LYS A 66 20.63 -1.33 -2.27
C LYS A 66 21.59 -2.49 -2.04
N GLU A 67 22.02 -2.71 -0.79
CA GLU A 67 22.93 -3.83 -0.48
C GLU A 67 22.24 -5.18 -0.71
N LEU A 68 20.98 -5.35 -0.25
CA LEU A 68 20.17 -6.53 -0.55
C LEU A 68 20.02 -6.76 -2.06
N SER A 69 19.78 -5.70 -2.82
CA SER A 69 19.67 -5.78 -4.29
C SER A 69 20.95 -6.30 -4.92
N LYS A 70 22.10 -5.84 -4.44
CA LYS A 70 23.43 -6.26 -4.89
C LYS A 70 23.73 -7.70 -4.49
N GLU A 71 23.47 -8.09 -3.24
CA GLU A 71 23.62 -9.45 -2.74
C GLU A 71 22.83 -10.46 -3.58
N HIS A 72 21.62 -10.10 -3.95
CA HIS A 72 20.74 -10.89 -4.81
C HIS A 72 21.01 -10.68 -6.32
N LYS A 73 22.04 -9.92 -6.70
CA LYS A 73 22.46 -9.70 -8.09
C LYS A 73 21.36 -9.08 -8.96
N ALA A 74 20.57 -8.15 -8.40
CA ALA A 74 19.62 -7.37 -9.19
C ALA A 74 20.39 -6.41 -10.11
N GLU A 75 20.06 -6.42 -11.40
CA GLU A 75 20.70 -5.60 -12.43
C GLU A 75 20.18 -4.16 -12.44
N ARG A 76 18.98 -3.95 -11.91
CA ARG A 76 18.29 -2.65 -11.90
C ARG A 76 17.51 -2.44 -10.61
N ILE A 77 17.44 -1.20 -10.16
CA ILE A 77 16.57 -0.75 -9.07
C ILE A 77 15.59 0.26 -9.65
N VAL A 78 14.30 0.02 -9.47
CA VAL A 78 13.19 0.90 -9.79
C VAL A 78 12.56 1.35 -8.49
N ALA A 79 12.56 2.65 -8.21
CA ALA A 79 12.01 3.20 -6.96
C ALA A 79 10.92 4.24 -7.25
N ALA A 80 9.80 4.09 -6.57
CA ALA A 80 8.68 5.03 -6.62
C ALA A 80 8.36 5.56 -5.23
N GLY A 81 8.02 6.84 -5.17
CA GLY A 81 7.51 7.51 -3.97
C GLY A 81 6.07 7.93 -4.16
N THR A 82 5.25 7.78 -3.12
CA THR A 82 3.81 8.00 -3.17
C THR A 82 3.39 9.20 -2.33
N SER A 83 2.26 9.15 -1.64
CA SER A 83 1.58 10.27 -0.98
C SER A 83 2.52 11.17 -0.16
N ALA A 84 3.37 10.66 0.72
CA ALA A 84 4.23 11.51 1.55
C ALA A 84 5.20 12.38 0.73
N LEU A 85 5.85 11.80 -0.30
CA LEU A 85 6.70 12.56 -1.22
C LEU A 85 5.90 13.46 -2.15
N ARG A 86 4.70 13.04 -2.58
CA ARG A 86 3.80 13.85 -3.40
C ARG A 86 3.38 15.12 -2.69
N ASP A 87 3.08 15.04 -1.39
CA ASP A 87 2.53 16.13 -0.59
C ASP A 87 3.60 17.09 -0.02
N ALA A 88 4.85 16.62 0.10
CA ALA A 88 5.92 17.39 0.68
C ALA A 88 6.42 18.51 -0.24
N LYS A 89 6.48 19.74 0.32
CA LYS A 89 7.04 20.90 -0.40
C LYS A 89 8.56 20.77 -0.61
N ASN A 90 9.26 20.11 0.31
CA ASN A 90 10.70 19.87 0.22
C ASN A 90 11.05 18.55 -0.48
N ARG A 91 10.13 17.96 -1.25
CA ARG A 91 10.36 16.66 -1.91
C ARG A 91 11.61 16.59 -2.78
N MET A 92 11.95 17.70 -3.47
CA MET A 92 13.14 17.73 -4.33
C MET A 92 14.41 17.63 -3.51
N GLU A 93 14.51 18.37 -2.41
CA GLU A 93 15.61 18.28 -1.45
C GLU A 93 15.78 16.83 -0.93
N ILE A 94 14.66 16.17 -0.52
CA ILE A 94 14.68 14.78 -0.06
C ILE A 94 15.19 13.84 -1.16
N ILE A 95 14.71 13.99 -2.40
CA ILE A 95 15.14 13.17 -3.54
C ILE A 95 16.62 13.38 -3.83
N ASP A 96 17.10 14.62 -3.84
CA ASP A 96 18.49 14.95 -4.11
C ASP A 96 19.43 14.35 -3.05
N GLU A 97 19.07 14.48 -1.76
CA GLU A 97 19.83 13.87 -0.66
C GLU A 97 19.86 12.33 -0.76
N VAL A 98 18.72 11.69 -1.10
CA VAL A 98 18.66 10.25 -1.35
C VAL A 98 19.56 9.85 -2.51
N VAL A 99 19.52 10.58 -3.62
CA VAL A 99 20.37 10.29 -4.79
C VAL A 99 21.85 10.46 -4.44
N MET A 100 22.22 11.52 -3.73
CA MET A 100 23.60 11.73 -3.30
C MET A 100 24.10 10.61 -2.37
N ALA A 101 23.28 10.15 -1.42
CA ALA A 101 23.66 9.17 -0.43
C ALA A 101 23.65 7.72 -1.00
N SER A 102 22.63 7.37 -1.77
CA SER A 102 22.36 5.98 -2.20
C SER A 102 22.58 5.72 -3.69
N GLY A 103 22.53 6.76 -4.52
CA GLY A 103 22.47 6.65 -5.98
C GLY A 103 21.13 6.13 -6.52
N ILE A 104 20.11 5.98 -5.67
CA ILE A 104 18.78 5.53 -6.08
C ILE A 104 17.95 6.75 -6.49
N VAL A 105 17.47 6.74 -7.73
CA VAL A 105 16.57 7.77 -8.26
C VAL A 105 15.13 7.37 -7.93
N ILE A 106 14.41 8.27 -7.23
CA ILE A 106 13.01 8.06 -6.87
C ILE A 106 12.10 8.80 -7.86
N LYS A 107 11.16 8.08 -8.50
CA LYS A 107 10.08 8.70 -9.25
C LYS A 107 8.90 8.96 -8.32
N THR A 108 8.49 10.22 -8.12
CA THR A 108 7.24 10.53 -7.42
C THR A 108 6.06 10.27 -8.34
N LEU A 109 5.13 9.41 -7.90
CA LEU A 109 3.93 9.06 -8.65
C LEU A 109 2.79 10.04 -8.35
N SER A 110 1.96 10.34 -9.36
CA SER A 110 0.64 10.90 -9.12
C SER A 110 -0.29 9.85 -8.49
N GLY A 111 -1.42 10.27 -7.91
CA GLY A 111 -2.41 9.31 -7.38
C GLY A 111 -2.97 8.39 -8.46
N GLU A 112 -3.14 8.90 -9.68
CA GLU A 112 -3.60 8.12 -10.83
C GLU A 112 -2.57 7.08 -11.27
N GLU A 113 -1.27 7.46 -11.33
CA GLU A 113 -0.17 6.52 -11.65
C GLU A 113 -0.04 5.42 -10.59
N GLU A 114 -0.15 5.79 -9.31
CA GLU A 114 -0.14 4.87 -8.17
C GLU A 114 -1.31 3.88 -8.26
N ALA A 115 -2.54 4.39 -8.47
CA ALA A 115 -3.75 3.60 -8.63
C ALA A 115 -3.65 2.60 -9.81
N ALA A 116 -3.17 3.05 -10.97
CA ALA A 116 -3.03 2.21 -12.16
C ALA A 116 -2.01 1.08 -11.97
N LEU A 117 -0.84 1.38 -11.39
CA LEU A 117 0.17 0.38 -11.10
C LEU A 117 -0.29 -0.60 -10.02
N THR A 118 -0.95 -0.11 -8.97
CA THR A 118 -1.48 -0.95 -7.90
C THR A 118 -2.59 -1.86 -8.41
N PHE A 119 -3.47 -1.35 -9.28
CA PHE A 119 -4.54 -2.13 -9.91
C PHE A 119 -3.99 -3.35 -10.66
N THR A 120 -3.05 -3.13 -11.57
CA THR A 120 -2.44 -4.24 -12.34
C THR A 120 -1.61 -5.16 -11.44
N GLY A 121 -0.92 -4.60 -10.44
CA GLY A 121 -0.12 -5.37 -9.51
C GLY A 121 -0.92 -6.26 -8.57
N ALA A 122 -2.12 -5.83 -8.15
CA ALA A 122 -2.96 -6.56 -7.20
C ALA A 122 -3.34 -7.97 -7.65
N ILE A 123 -3.45 -8.17 -8.96
CA ILE A 123 -3.87 -9.41 -9.62
C ILE A 123 -2.75 -10.06 -10.44
N ALA A 124 -1.49 -9.61 -10.26
CA ALA A 124 -0.37 -10.14 -11.03
C ALA A 124 -0.26 -11.66 -10.88
N GLY A 125 -0.23 -12.37 -11.99
CA GLY A 125 -0.15 -13.84 -12.02
C GLY A 125 -1.46 -14.58 -11.74
N MET A 126 -2.60 -13.89 -11.66
CA MET A 126 -3.91 -14.52 -11.52
C MET A 126 -4.35 -15.11 -12.86
N GLU A 127 -4.60 -16.43 -12.91
CA GLU A 127 -5.00 -17.14 -14.13
C GLU A 127 -6.50 -16.93 -14.49
N ASN A 128 -7.35 -16.81 -13.46
CA ASN A 128 -8.80 -16.69 -13.60
C ASN A 128 -9.30 -15.42 -12.90
N ALA A 129 -8.88 -14.25 -13.40
CA ALA A 129 -9.40 -13.00 -12.88
C ALA A 129 -10.88 -12.81 -13.26
N PRO A 130 -11.67 -12.18 -12.39
CA PRO A 130 -13.04 -11.80 -12.71
C PRO A 130 -13.10 -10.90 -13.95
N GLU A 131 -14.23 -10.92 -14.70
CA GLU A 131 -14.44 -10.01 -15.83
C GLU A 131 -14.37 -8.55 -15.43
N ARG A 132 -14.81 -8.22 -14.22
CA ARG A 132 -14.70 -6.88 -13.62
C ARG A 132 -14.42 -6.97 -12.13
N PHE A 133 -13.51 -6.15 -11.65
CA PHE A 133 -13.13 -6.13 -10.24
C PHE A 133 -12.71 -4.73 -9.78
N THR A 134 -12.77 -4.52 -8.48
CA THR A 134 -12.29 -3.31 -7.81
C THR A 134 -11.07 -3.62 -6.97
N VAL A 135 -10.08 -2.74 -6.95
CA VAL A 135 -8.93 -2.78 -6.05
C VAL A 135 -9.01 -1.59 -5.10
N ILE A 136 -8.88 -1.84 -3.80
CA ILE A 136 -8.68 -0.81 -2.80
C ILE A 136 -7.28 -0.92 -2.20
N ASP A 137 -6.55 0.21 -2.17
CA ASP A 137 -5.26 0.37 -1.50
C ASP A 137 -5.43 1.37 -0.36
N ILE A 138 -5.31 0.90 0.90
CA ILE A 138 -5.38 1.78 2.08
C ILE A 138 -3.97 2.03 2.57
N GLY A 139 -3.39 3.12 2.08
CA GLY A 139 -2.08 3.59 2.45
C GLY A 139 -2.04 4.37 3.77
N GLY A 140 -0.87 4.93 4.08
CA GLY A 140 -0.72 5.82 5.24
C GLY A 140 -1.26 7.22 4.99
N GLY A 141 -1.08 7.78 3.80
CA GLY A 141 -1.46 9.15 3.46
C GLY A 141 -2.67 9.27 2.56
N SER A 142 -2.95 8.27 1.73
CA SER A 142 -4.06 8.24 0.77
C SER A 142 -4.73 6.88 0.72
N THR A 143 -5.88 6.82 0.06
CA THR A 143 -6.59 5.60 -0.30
C THR A 143 -6.93 5.67 -1.78
N GLU A 144 -6.46 4.71 -2.54
CA GLU A 144 -6.74 4.55 -3.95
C GLU A 144 -7.84 3.49 -4.14
N ILE A 145 -8.81 3.80 -5.03
CA ILE A 145 -9.83 2.84 -5.45
C ILE A 145 -9.81 2.82 -6.97
N SER A 146 -9.69 1.63 -7.51
CA SER A 146 -9.56 1.40 -8.95
C SER A 146 -10.48 0.28 -9.39
N MET A 147 -11.10 0.40 -10.55
CA MET A 147 -12.00 -0.61 -11.12
C MET A 147 -11.72 -0.78 -12.60
N GLY A 148 -11.81 -2.00 -13.08
CA GLY A 148 -11.61 -2.36 -14.47
C GLY A 148 -11.65 -3.87 -14.66
N ASP A 149 -10.96 -4.32 -15.70
CA ASP A 149 -10.74 -5.73 -16.04
C ASP A 149 -9.24 -6.02 -16.24
N MET A 150 -8.91 -7.21 -16.74
CA MET A 150 -7.51 -7.59 -17.02
C MET A 150 -6.87 -6.77 -18.16
N ALA A 151 -7.66 -6.18 -19.03
CA ALA A 151 -7.17 -5.45 -20.21
C ALA A 151 -6.99 -3.96 -19.93
N CYS A 152 -7.88 -3.36 -19.11
CA CYS A 152 -7.84 -1.92 -18.86
C CYS A 152 -8.39 -1.52 -17.48
N LEU A 153 -7.88 -0.39 -17.01
CA LEU A 153 -8.40 0.36 -15.89
C LEU A 153 -9.49 1.30 -16.40
N ASP A 154 -10.73 1.13 -15.94
CA ASP A 154 -11.87 1.96 -16.35
C ASP A 154 -12.03 3.21 -15.51
N GLN A 155 -11.91 3.04 -14.19
CA GLN A 155 -12.14 4.10 -13.21
C GLN A 155 -11.08 4.05 -12.13
N SER A 156 -10.61 5.20 -11.68
CA SER A 156 -9.78 5.31 -10.48
C SER A 156 -10.01 6.61 -9.75
N VAL A 157 -9.81 6.59 -8.46
CA VAL A 157 -9.77 7.77 -7.60
C VAL A 157 -8.71 7.60 -6.53
N SER A 158 -7.97 8.65 -6.23
CA SER A 158 -7.08 8.76 -5.08
C SER A 158 -7.64 9.79 -4.11
N LEU A 159 -7.92 9.37 -2.90
CA LEU A 159 -8.51 10.19 -1.85
C LEU A 159 -7.46 10.48 -0.77
N ASP A 160 -7.42 11.72 -0.27
CA ASP A 160 -6.53 12.15 0.81
C ASP A 160 -7.00 11.65 2.18
N ILE A 161 -7.34 10.36 2.25
CA ILE A 161 -7.67 9.61 3.47
C ILE A 161 -6.72 8.42 3.58
N GLY A 162 -5.89 8.41 4.63
CA GLY A 162 -4.94 7.33 4.89
C GLY A 162 -4.82 7.10 6.38
N SER A 163 -4.32 5.94 6.77
CA SER A 163 -4.27 5.53 8.17
C SER A 163 -3.41 6.47 9.05
N VAL A 164 -2.28 6.96 8.55
CA VAL A 164 -1.42 7.94 9.25
C VAL A 164 -2.09 9.32 9.25
N ARG A 165 -2.45 9.82 8.06
CA ARG A 165 -3.03 11.15 7.87
C ARG A 165 -4.23 11.40 8.78
N LEU A 166 -5.21 10.50 8.78
CA LEU A 166 -6.42 10.70 9.58
C LEU A 166 -6.19 10.44 11.07
N THR A 167 -5.27 9.52 11.44
CA THR A 167 -4.88 9.35 12.83
C THR A 167 -4.29 10.64 13.38
N GLU A 168 -3.29 11.22 12.71
CA GLU A 168 -2.65 12.48 13.16
C GLU A 168 -3.61 13.66 13.21
N ARG A 169 -4.61 13.69 12.31
CA ARG A 169 -5.59 14.79 12.23
C ARG A 169 -6.70 14.70 13.28
N LEU A 170 -7.14 13.48 13.63
CA LEU A 170 -8.40 13.27 14.33
C LEU A 170 -8.30 12.51 15.64
N PHE A 171 -7.22 11.80 15.92
CA PHE A 171 -6.99 11.10 17.18
C PHE A 171 -5.86 11.78 17.97
N SER A 172 -6.16 12.19 19.21
CA SER A 172 -5.15 12.72 20.13
C SER A 172 -4.38 11.60 20.83
N ASP A 173 -5.03 10.44 21.01
CA ASP A 173 -4.46 9.28 21.69
C ASP A 173 -5.07 7.96 21.16
N GLN A 174 -4.56 6.83 21.63
CA GLN A 174 -5.08 5.50 21.42
C GLN A 174 -5.26 4.78 22.77
N PRO A 175 -6.49 4.40 23.16
CA PRO A 175 -7.74 4.42 22.39
C PRO A 175 -8.26 5.85 22.17
N PRO A 176 -8.87 6.11 20.99
CA PRO A 176 -9.52 7.40 20.74
C PRO A 176 -10.77 7.56 21.62
N SER A 177 -11.12 8.80 21.95
CA SER A 177 -12.40 9.09 22.55
C SER A 177 -13.55 8.79 21.58
N GLU A 178 -14.77 8.57 22.11
CA GLU A 178 -15.94 8.34 21.26
C GLU A 178 -16.19 9.51 20.30
N THR A 179 -15.98 10.73 20.74
CA THR A 179 -16.15 11.93 19.91
C THR A 179 -15.17 11.94 18.74
N GLU A 180 -13.89 11.65 18.99
CA GLU A 180 -12.85 11.56 17.93
C GLU A 180 -13.15 10.43 16.95
N PHE A 181 -13.58 9.27 17.46
CA PHE A 181 -13.92 8.12 16.63
C PHE A 181 -15.12 8.43 15.70
N TYR A 182 -16.17 9.11 16.23
CA TYR A 182 -17.30 9.51 15.40
C TYR A 182 -16.93 10.59 14.39
N ALA A 183 -16.10 11.57 14.77
CA ALA A 183 -15.60 12.58 13.84
C ALA A 183 -14.79 11.95 12.69
N ALA A 184 -13.93 10.98 13.00
CA ALA A 184 -13.19 10.24 12.00
C ALA A 184 -14.11 9.46 11.04
N LYS A 185 -15.13 8.80 11.59
CA LYS A 185 -16.13 8.10 10.79
C LYS A 185 -16.89 9.03 9.85
N GLU A 186 -17.33 10.19 10.33
CA GLU A 186 -18.05 11.20 9.52
C GLU A 186 -17.14 11.74 8.41
N GLU A 187 -15.89 12.03 8.70
CA GLU A 187 -14.94 12.51 7.69
C GLU A 187 -14.69 11.46 6.59
N ILE A 188 -14.50 10.19 6.97
CA ILE A 188 -14.35 9.09 6.02
C ILE A 188 -15.63 8.92 5.18
N ASP A 189 -16.80 8.93 5.81
CA ASP A 189 -18.09 8.83 5.12
C ASP A 189 -18.26 9.97 4.12
N ARG A 190 -17.93 11.20 4.52
CA ARG A 190 -17.99 12.39 3.65
C ARG A 190 -17.07 12.25 2.43
N MET A 191 -15.85 11.75 2.62
CA MET A 191 -14.87 11.57 1.54
C MET A 191 -15.28 10.45 0.58
N PHE A 192 -15.88 9.37 1.08
CA PHE A 192 -16.36 8.29 0.23
C PHE A 192 -17.68 8.62 -0.47
N THR A 193 -18.59 9.36 0.18
CA THR A 193 -19.86 9.76 -0.43
C THR A 193 -19.61 10.64 -1.65
N GLY A 194 -20.14 10.26 -2.80
CA GLY A 194 -19.91 10.93 -4.09
C GLY A 194 -18.69 10.44 -4.86
N ASN A 195 -17.78 9.69 -4.23
CA ASN A 195 -16.64 9.09 -4.92
C ASN A 195 -16.78 7.57 -5.17
N LEU A 196 -17.66 6.88 -4.43
CA LEU A 196 -17.86 5.43 -4.57
C LEU A 196 -18.88 5.03 -5.64
N GLU A 197 -19.75 5.94 -6.09
CA GLU A 197 -20.80 5.61 -7.07
C GLU A 197 -20.27 4.88 -8.33
N PRO A 198 -19.16 5.32 -8.95
CA PRO A 198 -18.62 4.64 -10.14
C PRO A 198 -18.22 3.17 -9.90
N PHE A 199 -17.89 2.81 -8.64
CA PHE A 199 -17.35 1.49 -8.28
C PHE A 199 -18.42 0.45 -7.94
N PHE A 200 -19.70 0.82 -7.91
CA PHE A 200 -20.79 -0.15 -7.66
C PHE A 200 -20.83 -1.29 -8.70
N ALA A 201 -20.38 -1.04 -9.92
CA ALA A 201 -20.33 -2.05 -10.98
C ALA A 201 -19.29 -3.15 -10.76
N GLY A 202 -18.23 -2.87 -9.99
CA GLY A 202 -17.15 -3.83 -9.71
C GLY A 202 -17.15 -4.38 -8.28
N ARG A 203 -18.21 -4.15 -7.51
CA ARG A 203 -18.27 -4.51 -6.08
C ARG A 203 -18.38 -6.00 -5.77
N GLU A 204 -18.67 -6.83 -6.76
CA GLU A 204 -18.80 -8.28 -6.58
C GLU A 204 -17.45 -8.95 -6.33
N HIS A 205 -16.39 -8.38 -6.90
CA HIS A 205 -15.01 -8.85 -6.74
C HIS A 205 -14.13 -7.68 -6.31
N VAL A 206 -13.77 -7.65 -5.04
CA VAL A 206 -12.92 -6.59 -4.48
C VAL A 206 -11.62 -7.18 -3.95
N PHE A 207 -10.52 -6.64 -4.42
CA PHE A 207 -9.18 -6.95 -3.90
C PHE A 207 -8.71 -5.82 -3.01
N GLY A 208 -8.12 -6.18 -1.87
CA GLY A 208 -7.55 -5.23 -0.95
C GLY A 208 -6.04 -5.40 -0.81
N VAL A 209 -5.29 -4.31 -0.94
CA VAL A 209 -3.83 -4.32 -0.91
C VAL A 209 -3.27 -3.42 0.20
N ALA A 210 -1.98 -3.32 0.29
CA ALA A 210 -1.18 -2.57 1.25
C ALA A 210 -1.13 -3.13 2.67
N GLY A 211 -0.34 -2.43 3.48
CA GLY A 211 0.01 -2.86 4.82
C GLY A 211 -1.16 -2.89 5.80
N THR A 212 -2.16 -2.04 5.60
CA THR A 212 -3.39 -2.03 6.39
C THR A 212 -4.15 -3.34 6.22
N LEU A 213 -4.47 -3.71 4.98
CA LEU A 213 -5.23 -4.91 4.64
C LEU A 213 -4.53 -6.19 5.10
N THR A 214 -3.22 -6.30 4.83
CA THR A 214 -2.43 -7.48 5.21
C THR A 214 -2.28 -7.62 6.73
N THR A 215 -2.24 -6.50 7.48
CA THR A 215 -2.22 -6.52 8.95
C THR A 215 -3.57 -6.95 9.51
N ILE A 216 -4.68 -6.43 8.98
CA ILE A 216 -6.04 -6.83 9.36
C ILE A 216 -6.23 -8.33 9.10
N ALA A 217 -5.88 -8.83 7.90
CA ALA A 217 -5.97 -10.25 7.57
C ALA A 217 -5.15 -11.12 8.52
N LYS A 218 -3.92 -10.71 8.86
CA LYS A 218 -3.09 -11.39 9.86
C LYS A 218 -3.79 -11.48 11.22
N LEU A 219 -4.34 -10.38 11.73
CA LEU A 219 -5.03 -10.33 13.03
C LEU A 219 -6.28 -11.22 13.03
N VAL A 220 -7.11 -11.10 12.00
CA VAL A 220 -8.37 -11.86 11.86
C VAL A 220 -8.12 -13.36 11.70
N SER A 221 -7.07 -13.75 10.97
CA SER A 221 -6.70 -15.17 10.79
C SER A 221 -5.99 -15.78 12.00
N GLY A 222 -5.70 -14.98 13.05
CA GLY A 222 -5.03 -15.45 14.27
C GLY A 222 -3.56 -15.84 14.10
N GLN A 223 -2.92 -15.38 13.03
CA GLN A 223 -1.51 -15.68 12.77
C GLN A 223 -0.60 -14.89 13.72
N LYS A 224 0.32 -15.59 14.38
CA LYS A 224 1.34 -14.95 15.24
C LYS A 224 2.38 -14.20 14.41
N GLU A 225 2.84 -14.81 13.32
CA GLU A 225 3.82 -14.24 12.39
C GLU A 225 3.18 -13.99 11.04
N PHE A 226 3.73 -13.05 10.30
CA PHE A 226 3.27 -12.74 8.95
C PHE A 226 3.74 -13.84 7.98
N ASP A 227 2.80 -14.60 7.43
CA ASP A 227 3.04 -15.61 6.41
C ASP A 227 2.40 -15.16 5.08
N PRO A 228 3.22 -14.72 4.10
CA PRO A 228 2.70 -14.25 2.82
C PRO A 228 1.79 -15.25 2.10
N ALA A 229 2.10 -16.55 2.19
CA ALA A 229 1.33 -17.59 1.52
C ALA A 229 -0.08 -17.78 2.12
N LYS A 230 -0.27 -17.44 3.39
CA LYS A 230 -1.56 -17.51 4.07
C LYS A 230 -2.36 -16.21 3.99
N ILE A 231 -1.68 -15.09 3.76
CA ILE A 231 -2.32 -13.78 3.65
C ILE A 231 -2.75 -13.48 2.22
N HIS A 232 -1.95 -13.90 1.24
CA HIS A 232 -2.33 -13.74 -0.17
C HIS A 232 -3.57 -14.57 -0.49
N ASN A 233 -4.55 -13.94 -1.11
CA ASN A 233 -5.87 -14.48 -1.40
C ASN A 233 -6.72 -14.82 -0.15
N TYR A 234 -6.40 -14.24 1.02
CA TYR A 234 -7.23 -14.42 2.22
C TYR A 234 -8.58 -13.71 2.05
N PRO A 235 -9.71 -14.41 2.23
CA PRO A 235 -11.04 -13.81 2.19
C PRO A 235 -11.32 -13.08 3.52
N LEU A 236 -11.39 -11.77 3.46
CA LEU A 236 -11.64 -10.92 4.62
C LEU A 236 -13.11 -10.48 4.63
N HIS A 237 -13.88 -11.00 5.57
CA HIS A 237 -15.31 -10.73 5.65
C HIS A 237 -15.63 -9.45 6.45
N TYR A 238 -16.67 -8.72 6.03
CA TYR A 238 -17.14 -7.50 6.67
C TYR A 238 -17.36 -7.66 8.20
N ASN A 239 -17.98 -8.76 8.63
CA ASN A 239 -18.21 -9.00 10.05
C ASN A 239 -16.92 -9.18 10.85
N GLN A 240 -15.87 -9.75 10.26
CA GLN A 240 -14.55 -9.86 10.89
C GLN A 240 -13.88 -8.49 11.04
N VAL A 241 -13.97 -7.66 10.00
CA VAL A 241 -13.45 -6.27 10.03
C VAL A 241 -14.18 -5.45 11.10
N ARG A 242 -15.51 -5.56 11.16
CA ARG A 242 -16.33 -4.89 12.17
C ARG A 242 -15.95 -5.31 13.59
N GLN A 243 -15.81 -6.61 13.83
CA GLN A 243 -15.43 -7.16 15.13
C GLN A 243 -14.04 -6.69 15.58
N LEU A 244 -13.07 -6.74 14.66
CA LEU A 244 -11.71 -6.25 14.91
C LEU A 244 -11.70 -4.74 15.21
N LEU A 245 -12.50 -3.94 14.47
CA LEU A 245 -12.60 -2.50 14.71
C LEU A 245 -13.16 -2.19 16.11
N GLU A 246 -14.22 -2.89 16.55
CA GLU A 246 -14.79 -2.74 17.89
C GLU A 246 -13.77 -3.09 18.99
N GLU A 247 -12.91 -4.08 18.74
CA GLU A 247 -11.81 -4.42 19.63
C GLU A 247 -10.73 -3.34 19.64
N LEU A 248 -10.18 -2.96 18.48
CA LEU A 248 -9.06 -2.04 18.36
C LEU A 248 -9.35 -0.67 18.94
N LYS A 249 -10.58 -0.16 18.78
CA LYS A 249 -10.95 1.18 19.28
C LYS A 249 -10.96 1.30 20.81
N SER A 250 -10.83 0.18 21.54
CA SER A 250 -10.78 0.13 23.01
C SER A 250 -9.40 -0.20 23.58
N LEU A 251 -8.43 -0.55 22.72
CA LEU A 251 -7.11 -1.00 23.12
C LEU A 251 -6.10 0.15 23.12
N THR A 252 -5.15 0.12 24.08
CA THR A 252 -3.97 0.99 24.05
C THR A 252 -2.98 0.53 22.98
N ILE A 253 -1.99 1.38 22.64
CA ILE A 253 -0.92 1.04 21.70
C ILE A 253 -0.18 -0.23 22.14
N GLU A 254 0.16 -0.37 23.43
CA GLU A 254 0.86 -1.54 23.98
C GLU A 254 0.02 -2.81 23.84
N GLN A 255 -1.30 -2.71 24.05
CA GLN A 255 -2.21 -3.84 23.87
C GLN A 255 -2.32 -4.25 22.40
N ILE A 256 -2.35 -3.28 21.47
CA ILE A 256 -2.35 -3.54 20.03
C ILE A 256 -1.03 -4.20 19.59
N ILE A 257 0.12 -3.75 20.12
CA ILE A 257 1.42 -4.42 19.91
C ILE A 257 1.37 -5.86 20.45
N GLY A 258 0.79 -6.05 21.63
CA GLY A 258 0.60 -7.38 22.24
C GLY A 258 -0.26 -8.33 21.40
N ARG A 259 -1.11 -7.82 20.52
CA ARG A 259 -1.87 -8.57 19.49
C ARG A 259 -1.01 -8.95 18.27
N GLY A 260 0.25 -8.54 18.24
CA GLY A 260 1.19 -8.85 17.16
C GLY A 260 1.20 -7.82 16.02
N VAL A 261 0.64 -6.62 16.23
CA VAL A 261 0.82 -5.50 15.31
C VAL A 261 2.22 -4.93 15.51
N PRO A 262 3.00 -4.68 14.44
CA PRO A 262 4.30 -4.02 14.58
C PRO A 262 4.17 -2.65 15.26
N GLU A 263 5.11 -2.30 16.15
CA GLU A 263 5.13 -1.05 16.91
C GLU A 263 4.88 0.18 16.03
N GLY A 264 5.57 0.30 14.91
CA GLY A 264 5.41 1.44 13.99
C GLY A 264 4.11 1.43 13.15
N ARG A 265 3.14 0.56 13.47
CA ARG A 265 1.82 0.50 12.87
C ARG A 265 0.69 0.46 13.90
N ALA A 266 1.01 0.23 15.16
CA ALA A 266 0.02 0.05 16.23
C ALA A 266 -0.82 1.31 16.45
N ASP A 267 -0.23 2.47 16.28
CA ASP A 267 -0.86 3.78 16.43
C ASP A 267 -1.86 4.12 15.30
N VAL A 268 -1.74 3.49 14.12
CA VAL A 268 -2.53 3.84 12.94
C VAL A 268 -3.49 2.73 12.46
N ILE A 269 -3.37 1.52 13.02
CA ILE A 269 -4.17 0.38 12.53
C ILE A 269 -5.66 0.52 12.83
N THR A 270 -6.04 1.16 13.93
CA THR A 270 -7.44 1.44 14.27
C THR A 270 -8.09 2.31 13.20
N MET A 271 -7.42 3.39 12.77
CA MET A 271 -7.89 4.25 11.70
C MET A 271 -7.94 3.52 10.35
N GLY A 272 -6.90 2.75 10.02
CA GLY A 272 -6.90 1.95 8.79
C GLY A 272 -8.05 0.94 8.74
N THR A 273 -8.37 0.32 9.88
CA THR A 273 -9.52 -0.61 10.01
C THR A 273 -10.84 0.13 9.87
N LEU A 274 -10.97 1.34 10.41
CA LEU A 274 -12.16 2.19 10.25
C LEU A 274 -12.36 2.58 8.78
N ILE A 275 -11.31 2.98 8.06
CA ILE A 275 -11.38 3.29 6.62
C ILE A 275 -11.91 2.07 5.85
N LEU A 276 -11.34 0.89 6.07
CA LEU A 276 -11.79 -0.34 5.41
C LEU A 276 -13.25 -0.67 5.75
N HIS A 277 -13.62 -0.59 7.01
CA HIS A 277 -14.99 -0.85 7.46
C HIS A 277 -16.01 0.09 6.77
N GLN A 278 -15.70 1.39 6.68
CA GLN A 278 -16.60 2.36 6.05
C GLN A 278 -16.67 2.15 4.52
N PHE A 279 -15.56 1.82 3.87
CA PHE A 279 -15.56 1.43 2.46
C PHE A 279 -16.47 0.23 2.20
N MET A 280 -16.29 -0.87 2.95
CA MET A 280 -17.10 -2.08 2.77
C MET A 280 -18.59 -1.80 3.03
N ARG A 281 -18.89 -1.01 4.06
CA ARG A 281 -20.27 -0.64 4.42
C ARG A 281 -20.94 0.19 3.32
N LEU A 282 -20.28 1.23 2.84
CA LEU A 282 -20.83 2.16 1.86
C LEU A 282 -20.97 1.55 0.46
N LEU A 283 -20.01 0.74 0.05
CA LEU A 283 -20.08 0.02 -1.23
C LEU A 283 -20.97 -1.23 -1.16
N GLY A 284 -21.35 -1.68 0.05
CA GLY A 284 -22.18 -2.87 0.26
C GLY A 284 -21.41 -4.19 0.05
N VAL A 285 -20.08 -4.18 0.23
CA VAL A 285 -19.20 -5.33 0.04
C VAL A 285 -19.17 -6.20 1.29
N GLN A 286 -19.41 -7.52 1.13
CA GLN A 286 -19.40 -8.47 2.23
C GLN A 286 -18.05 -9.17 2.42
N GLU A 287 -17.23 -9.23 1.36
CA GLU A 287 -15.93 -9.90 1.36
C GLU A 287 -14.95 -9.14 0.48
N ILE A 288 -13.70 -9.09 0.90
CA ILE A 288 -12.55 -8.57 0.15
C ILE A 288 -11.48 -9.65 0.10
N THR A 289 -10.93 -9.92 -1.08
CA THR A 289 -9.76 -10.79 -1.24
C THR A 289 -8.49 -9.99 -0.98
N VAL A 290 -7.73 -10.35 0.05
CA VAL A 290 -6.49 -9.64 0.39
C VAL A 290 -5.35 -10.08 -0.51
N SER A 291 -4.68 -9.13 -1.16
CA SER A 291 -3.48 -9.40 -1.96
C SER A 291 -2.23 -8.79 -1.30
N ILE A 292 -1.15 -9.54 -1.24
CA ILE A 292 0.19 -9.05 -0.84
C ILE A 292 0.91 -8.36 -2.00
N GLN A 293 0.34 -8.45 -3.19
CA GLN A 293 0.81 -7.83 -4.41
C GLN A 293 0.12 -6.46 -4.54
N GLY A 294 0.83 -5.47 -5.07
CA GLY A 294 0.32 -4.12 -5.24
C GLY A 294 1.31 -3.32 -6.09
N LEU A 295 1.60 -2.08 -5.73
CA LEU A 295 2.43 -1.15 -6.50
C LEU A 295 3.75 -1.77 -7.00
N ARG A 296 4.47 -2.54 -6.16
CA ARG A 296 5.74 -3.18 -6.55
C ARG A 296 5.58 -4.18 -7.69
N TYR A 297 4.49 -4.95 -7.66
CA TYR A 297 4.19 -5.90 -8.74
C TYR A 297 3.72 -5.18 -10.01
N GLY A 298 2.99 -4.08 -9.88
CA GLY A 298 2.65 -3.22 -11.02
C GLY A 298 3.89 -2.64 -11.71
N MET A 299 4.86 -2.16 -10.91
CA MET A 299 6.16 -1.72 -11.45
C MET A 299 6.90 -2.86 -12.15
N ALA A 300 6.88 -4.08 -11.57
CA ALA A 300 7.52 -5.25 -12.14
C ALA A 300 6.86 -5.69 -13.46
N LEU A 301 5.52 -5.67 -13.54
CA LEU A 301 4.78 -5.92 -14.78
C LEU A 301 5.13 -4.91 -15.88
N LYS A 302 5.20 -3.63 -15.52
CA LYS A 302 5.58 -2.58 -16.47
C LYS A 302 7.01 -2.79 -17.01
N GLU A 303 7.96 -3.16 -16.16
CA GLU A 303 9.32 -3.48 -16.58
C GLU A 303 9.36 -4.74 -17.46
N LEU A 304 8.57 -5.78 -17.12
CA LEU A 304 8.43 -7.00 -17.90
C LEU A 304 7.92 -6.72 -19.32
N GLN A 305 6.91 -5.85 -19.45
CA GLN A 305 6.37 -5.43 -20.75
C GLN A 305 7.41 -4.68 -21.60
N GLN A 306 8.24 -3.83 -20.99
CA GLN A 306 9.34 -3.16 -21.69
C GLN A 306 10.35 -4.16 -22.24
N LEU A 307 10.73 -5.18 -21.46
CA LEU A 307 11.63 -6.24 -21.89
C LEU A 307 11.06 -7.09 -23.05
N GLN A 308 9.75 -7.29 -23.09
CA GLN A 308 9.07 -7.96 -24.19
C GLN A 308 9.10 -7.12 -25.48
N GLY A 309 8.86 -5.80 -25.37
CA GLY A 309 8.95 -4.86 -26.49
C GLY A 309 10.37 -4.75 -27.08
N GLU A 310 11.40 -4.75 -26.25
CA GLU A 310 12.80 -4.76 -26.67
C GLU A 310 13.14 -6.06 -27.46
N ASN A 311 12.68 -7.21 -27.00
CA ASN A 311 12.89 -8.49 -27.68
C ASN A 311 12.15 -8.59 -29.02
N SER A 312 11.00 -7.93 -29.16
CA SER A 312 10.21 -7.92 -30.41
C SER A 312 10.86 -7.07 -31.51
N ASN A 313 11.74 -6.13 -31.14
CA ASN A 313 12.48 -5.28 -32.09
C ASN A 313 13.82 -5.88 -32.56
N ILE A 314 14.20 -7.07 -32.06
CA ILE A 314 15.46 -7.76 -32.42
C ILE A 314 15.23 -8.91 -33.43
N LEU A 315 13.97 -9.22 -33.73
CA LEU A 315 13.56 -10.21 -34.75
C LEU A 315 13.05 -9.52 -36.01
#